data_451a988caca475a8d54772dc62c4891b
#
_entry.id   451a988caca475a8d54772dc62c4891b
#
_cell.length_a   1.000
_cell.length_b   1.000
_cell.length_c   1.000
_cell.angle_alpha   90.00
_cell.angle_beta   90.00
_cell.angle_gamma   90.00
#
_symmetry.space_group_name_H-M   'P 1'
#
loop_
_entity.id
_entity.type
_entity.pdbx_description
1 polymer ?
#
loop_
_entity_poly.entity_id
_entity_poly.type
_entity_poly.pdbx_seq_one_letter_code
_entity_poly.pdbx_strand_id
1 'polypeptide(L)'
;MLGNTLEAISFLRKFYGEARWVLTAVIPDGPTDTRTFHDEDSACEWIEALQGKKNIYFHVNPTRTDRTSKASKEDVYALQWLHVDIDPRAGEDIEEEKARALKMLQNFPQRPTVIIDSGGGLQGFWRLKLSEELIVEGNLEKIQAL
;
A
#
# COMPACT_ATOMS: atom_id res chain seq x y z
N MET A 1 -13.32 -15.27 12.46
CA MET A 1 -12.42 -14.48 11.59
C MET A 1 -11.40 -15.40 10.97
N LEU A 2 -11.23 -15.32 9.66
CA LEU A 2 -10.23 -16.10 8.93
C LEU A 2 -8.81 -15.64 9.26
N GLY A 3 -7.83 -16.56 9.27
CA GLY A 3 -6.43 -16.22 9.58
C GLY A 3 -5.85 -15.12 8.71
N ASN A 4 -6.15 -15.13 7.42
CA ASN A 4 -5.70 -14.10 6.48
C ASN A 4 -6.25 -12.70 6.81
N THR A 5 -7.47 -12.62 7.35
CA THR A 5 -8.06 -11.34 7.78
C THR A 5 -7.33 -10.81 9.01
N LEU A 6 -6.98 -11.68 9.97
CA LEU A 6 -6.19 -11.29 11.15
C LEU A 6 -4.82 -10.73 10.77
N GLU A 7 -4.14 -11.36 9.83
CA GLU A 7 -2.84 -10.89 9.33
C GLU A 7 -2.97 -9.53 8.62
N ALA A 8 -4.00 -9.38 7.77
CA ALA A 8 -4.27 -8.12 7.08
C ALA A 8 -4.55 -6.98 8.07
N ILE A 9 -5.39 -7.20 9.07
CA ILE A 9 -5.71 -6.21 10.10
C ILE A 9 -4.46 -5.85 10.91
N SER A 10 -3.66 -6.84 11.30
CA SER A 10 -2.40 -6.60 12.02
C SER A 10 -1.43 -5.75 11.20
N PHE A 11 -1.31 -6.03 9.90
CA PHE A 11 -0.51 -5.25 8.98
C PHE A 11 -1.01 -3.81 8.86
N LEU A 12 -2.30 -3.62 8.58
CA LEU A 12 -2.90 -2.30 8.40
C LEU A 12 -2.80 -1.43 9.65
N ARG A 13 -2.96 -2.03 10.82
CA ARG A 13 -2.78 -1.35 12.11
C ARG A 13 -1.36 -0.80 12.27
N LYS A 14 -0.37 -1.59 11.91
CA LYS A 14 1.04 -1.15 11.95
C LYS A 14 1.37 -0.13 10.87
N PHE A 15 0.78 -0.27 9.68
CA PHE A 15 1.04 0.58 8.54
C PHE A 15 0.39 1.96 8.68
N TYR A 16 -0.89 1.99 8.99
CA TYR A 16 -1.67 3.23 9.11
C TYR A 16 -1.64 3.86 10.51
N GLY A 17 -1.43 3.05 11.55
CA GLY A 17 -1.62 3.51 12.92
C GLY A 17 -3.08 3.89 13.17
N GLU A 18 -3.29 5.07 13.77
CA GLU A 18 -4.62 5.62 14.06
C GLU A 18 -5.21 6.42 12.89
N ALA A 19 -4.48 6.55 11.77
CA ALA A 19 -5.01 7.20 10.59
C ALA A 19 -6.16 6.38 9.99
N ARG A 20 -7.03 7.06 9.21
CA ARG A 20 -8.07 6.36 8.46
C ARG A 20 -7.45 5.43 7.42
N TRP A 21 -8.10 4.30 7.23
CA TRP A 21 -7.67 3.28 6.28
C TRP A 21 -8.44 3.39 4.97
N VAL A 22 -7.74 3.62 3.88
CA VAL A 22 -8.33 3.69 2.53
C VAL A 22 -8.01 2.41 1.80
N LEU A 23 -9.04 1.60 1.56
CA LEU A 23 -8.91 0.29 0.93
C LEU A 23 -9.71 0.24 -0.37
N THR A 24 -9.19 -0.49 -1.35
CA THR A 24 -9.86 -0.70 -2.64
C THR A 24 -9.95 -2.18 -2.94
N ALA A 25 -11.17 -2.67 -3.16
CA ALA A 25 -11.41 -4.01 -3.63
C ALA A 25 -11.57 -4.02 -5.16
N VAL A 26 -10.91 -4.96 -5.81
CA VAL A 26 -10.88 -5.08 -7.27
C VAL A 26 -11.25 -6.51 -7.68
N ILE A 27 -12.21 -6.62 -8.60
CA ILE A 27 -12.41 -7.86 -9.37
C ILE A 27 -11.62 -7.68 -10.66
N PRO A 28 -10.76 -8.62 -11.07
CA PRO A 28 -10.11 -8.56 -12.38
C PRO A 28 -11.14 -8.36 -13.48
N ASP A 29 -10.91 -7.35 -14.34
CA ASP A 29 -11.84 -6.93 -15.41
C ASP A 29 -13.24 -6.49 -14.93
N GLY A 30 -13.37 -6.17 -13.64
CA GLY A 30 -14.62 -5.74 -13.03
C GLY A 30 -14.52 -4.37 -12.35
N PRO A 31 -15.62 -3.92 -11.69
CA PRO A 31 -15.64 -2.64 -10.99
C PRO A 31 -14.72 -2.65 -9.76
N THR A 32 -14.28 -1.45 -9.39
CA THR A 32 -13.54 -1.21 -8.13
C THR A 32 -14.50 -0.66 -7.06
N ASP A 33 -14.26 -1.03 -5.80
CA ASP A 33 -14.98 -0.50 -4.65
C ASP A 33 -13.94 0.05 -3.66
N THR A 34 -13.91 1.36 -3.51
CA THR A 34 -13.01 2.04 -2.57
C THR A 34 -13.78 2.54 -1.37
N ARG A 35 -13.27 2.24 -0.18
CA ARG A 35 -13.86 2.68 1.08
C ARG A 35 -12.81 3.23 2.02
N THR A 36 -13.23 4.17 2.85
CA THR A 36 -12.44 4.74 3.94
C THR A 36 -13.00 4.27 5.27
N PHE A 37 -12.14 3.72 6.11
CA PHE A 37 -12.50 3.20 7.42
C PHE A 37 -11.88 4.07 8.51
N HIS A 38 -12.70 4.40 9.51
CA HIS A 38 -12.32 5.17 10.70
C HIS A 38 -12.19 4.28 11.95
N ASP A 39 -12.62 3.04 11.85
CA ASP A 39 -12.54 2.05 12.90
C ASP A 39 -12.13 0.69 12.33
N GLU A 40 -11.46 -0.08 13.16
CA GLU A 40 -10.90 -1.38 12.78
C GLU A 40 -11.99 -2.45 12.57
N ASP A 41 -13.07 -2.39 13.34
CA ASP A 41 -14.13 -3.39 13.27
C ASP A 41 -14.86 -3.35 11.92
N SER A 42 -15.21 -2.15 11.45
CA SER A 42 -15.82 -1.96 10.12
C SER A 42 -14.91 -2.41 8.99
N ALA A 43 -13.61 -2.12 9.09
CA ALA A 43 -12.63 -2.59 8.11
C ALA A 43 -12.52 -4.12 8.12
N CYS A 44 -12.49 -4.71 9.30
CA CYS A 44 -12.43 -6.16 9.48
C CYS A 44 -13.64 -6.87 8.85
N GLU A 45 -14.84 -6.41 9.12
CA GLU A 45 -16.07 -6.96 8.54
C GLU A 45 -16.05 -6.89 7.00
N TRP A 46 -15.62 -5.76 6.46
CA TRP A 46 -15.55 -5.57 5.01
C TRP A 46 -14.50 -6.48 4.36
N ILE A 47 -13.32 -6.59 4.95
CA ILE A 47 -12.25 -7.49 4.46
C ILE A 47 -12.73 -8.94 4.52
N GLU A 48 -13.31 -9.37 5.63
CA GLU A 48 -13.80 -10.74 5.83
C GLU A 48 -14.85 -11.12 4.79
N ALA A 49 -15.77 -10.21 4.47
CA ALA A 49 -16.80 -10.43 3.47
C ALA A 49 -16.25 -10.61 2.05
N LEU A 50 -15.06 -10.05 1.77
CA LEU A 50 -14.44 -10.03 0.45
C LEU A 50 -13.29 -11.03 0.28
N GLN A 51 -12.80 -11.62 1.36
CA GLN A 51 -11.71 -12.61 1.31
C GLN A 51 -12.03 -13.75 0.34
N GLY A 52 -11.07 -14.07 -0.53
CA GLY A 52 -11.20 -15.10 -1.55
C GLY A 52 -12.11 -14.75 -2.73
N LYS A 53 -12.73 -13.57 -2.75
CA LYS A 53 -13.65 -13.12 -3.81
C LYS A 53 -13.09 -11.96 -4.61
N LYS A 54 -12.36 -11.06 -3.97
CA LYS A 54 -11.78 -9.85 -4.57
C LYS A 54 -10.35 -9.64 -4.09
N ASN A 55 -9.54 -8.99 -4.90
CA ASN A 55 -8.25 -8.51 -4.48
C ASN A 55 -8.43 -7.20 -3.71
N ILE A 56 -7.80 -7.11 -2.53
CA ILE A 56 -7.89 -5.93 -1.68
C ILE A 56 -6.54 -5.23 -1.66
N TYR A 57 -6.55 -3.96 -1.98
CA TYR A 57 -5.39 -3.09 -1.99
C TYR A 57 -5.55 -1.97 -0.96
N PHE A 58 -4.44 -1.48 -0.44
CA PHE A 58 -4.41 -0.34 0.47
C PHE A 58 -3.76 0.87 -0.19
N HIS A 59 -4.22 2.07 0.18
CA HIS A 59 -3.62 3.32 -0.27
C HIS A 59 -2.42 3.67 0.62
N VAL A 60 -1.27 3.99 0.01
CA VAL A 60 0.00 4.11 0.75
C VAL A 60 0.08 5.37 1.61
N ASN A 61 -0.29 6.53 1.05
CA ASN A 61 -0.16 7.80 1.74
C ASN A 61 -1.54 8.39 2.11
N PRO A 62 -1.62 9.21 3.18
CA PRO A 62 -2.91 9.74 3.63
C PRO A 62 -3.55 10.66 2.59
N THR A 63 -4.86 10.54 2.48
CA THR A 63 -5.68 11.36 1.60
C THR A 63 -6.26 12.58 2.34
N ARG A 64 -6.59 13.64 1.60
CA ARG A 64 -7.17 14.89 2.15
C ARG A 64 -8.52 14.65 2.79
N THR A 65 -9.34 13.83 2.13
CA THR A 65 -10.71 13.50 2.53
C THR A 65 -10.94 12.00 2.44
N ASP A 66 -12.06 11.55 2.97
CA ASP A 66 -12.53 10.19 2.78
C ASP A 66 -12.73 9.90 1.30
N ARG A 67 -12.38 8.70 0.88
CA ARG A 67 -12.46 8.28 -0.52
C ARG A 67 -13.53 7.21 -0.71
N THR A 68 -14.28 7.38 -1.78
CA THR A 68 -15.25 6.39 -2.29
C THR A 68 -14.88 5.91 -3.70
N SER A 69 -13.78 6.44 -4.24
CA SER A 69 -13.17 6.06 -5.51
C SER A 69 -11.66 6.08 -5.37
N LYS A 70 -10.95 5.42 -6.29
CA LYS A 70 -9.49 5.39 -6.30
C LYS A 70 -8.93 6.80 -6.22
N ALA A 71 -8.00 7.03 -5.28
CA ALA A 71 -7.37 8.33 -5.11
C ALA A 71 -6.40 8.63 -6.26
N SER A 72 -6.40 9.89 -6.68
CA SER A 72 -5.38 10.46 -7.57
C SER A 72 -4.26 11.11 -6.75
N LYS A 73 -3.21 11.57 -7.41
CA LYS A 73 -2.11 12.29 -6.73
C LYS A 73 -2.59 13.57 -6.03
N GLU A 74 -3.61 14.22 -6.57
CA GLU A 74 -4.19 15.45 -6.02
C GLU A 74 -4.97 15.19 -4.71
N ASP A 75 -5.39 13.95 -4.49
CA ASP A 75 -6.11 13.56 -3.27
C ASP A 75 -5.16 13.28 -2.09
N VAL A 76 -3.87 13.16 -2.33
CA VAL A 76 -2.87 12.86 -1.30
C VAL A 76 -2.60 14.11 -0.46
N TYR A 77 -2.68 13.97 0.88
CA TYR A 77 -2.44 15.05 1.83
C TYR A 77 -0.97 15.20 2.17
N ALA A 78 -0.29 14.11 2.45
CA ALA A 78 1.11 14.11 2.89
C ALA A 78 1.85 12.89 2.36
N LEU A 79 3.16 13.03 2.21
CA LEU A 79 4.05 11.94 1.88
C LEU A 79 4.65 11.39 3.17
N GLN A 80 4.14 10.26 3.63
CA GLN A 80 4.61 9.56 4.84
C GLN A 80 5.41 8.31 4.50
N TRP A 81 5.20 7.76 3.32
CA TRP A 81 5.85 6.58 2.80
C TRP A 81 6.38 6.82 1.40
N LEU A 82 7.58 6.33 1.14
CA LEU A 82 8.08 6.10 -0.21
C LEU A 82 7.94 4.61 -0.51
N HIS A 83 7.68 4.28 -1.77
CA HIS A 83 7.57 2.89 -2.17
C HIS A 83 8.05 2.65 -3.60
N VAL A 84 8.41 1.41 -3.87
CA VAL A 84 8.76 0.90 -5.19
C VAL A 84 8.06 -0.43 -5.43
N ASP A 85 7.62 -0.63 -6.64
CA ASP A 85 7.09 -1.90 -7.13
C ASP A 85 8.07 -2.51 -8.11
N ILE A 86 8.51 -3.73 -7.86
CA ILE A 86 9.50 -4.43 -8.68
C ILE A 86 8.83 -5.64 -9.31
N ASP A 87 8.51 -5.48 -10.59
CA ASP A 87 7.96 -6.56 -11.39
C ASP A 87 9.06 -7.46 -11.98
N PRO A 88 8.78 -8.75 -12.18
CA PRO A 88 9.67 -9.64 -12.92
C PRO A 88 9.92 -9.15 -14.33
N ARG A 89 11.13 -9.32 -14.81
CA ARG A 89 11.46 -9.06 -16.22
C ARG A 89 10.72 -10.05 -17.11
N ALA A 90 10.31 -9.57 -18.28
CA ALA A 90 9.56 -10.41 -19.23
C ALA A 90 10.40 -11.63 -19.66
N GLY A 91 9.77 -12.80 -19.64
CA GLY A 91 10.37 -14.06 -20.04
C GLY A 91 11.27 -14.74 -19.00
N GLU A 92 11.48 -14.12 -17.84
CA GLU A 92 12.26 -14.69 -16.75
C GLU A 92 11.39 -15.48 -15.76
N ASP A 93 12.02 -16.37 -14.99
CA ASP A 93 11.33 -17.11 -13.95
C ASP A 93 10.91 -16.20 -12.79
N ILE A 94 9.65 -16.29 -12.37
CA ILE A 94 9.08 -15.39 -11.36
C ILE A 94 9.80 -15.54 -10.01
N GLU A 95 10.09 -16.75 -9.57
CA GLU A 95 10.73 -16.98 -8.27
C GLU A 95 12.19 -16.50 -8.27
N GLU A 96 12.91 -16.69 -9.36
CA GLU A 96 14.27 -16.16 -9.52
C GLU A 96 14.26 -14.62 -9.54
N GLU A 97 13.29 -14.01 -10.22
CA GLU A 97 13.13 -12.57 -10.27
C GLU A 97 12.74 -11.97 -8.92
N LYS A 98 11.88 -12.63 -8.15
CA LYS A 98 11.58 -12.22 -6.78
C LYS A 98 12.82 -12.30 -5.88
N ALA A 99 13.62 -13.36 -6.00
CA ALA A 99 14.86 -13.49 -5.25
C ALA A 99 15.86 -12.37 -5.60
N ARG A 100 15.95 -12.01 -6.89
CA ARG A 100 16.76 -10.89 -7.36
C ARG A 100 16.27 -9.56 -6.78
N ALA A 101 14.97 -9.31 -6.84
CA ALA A 101 14.35 -8.10 -6.29
C ALA A 101 14.55 -8.00 -4.78
N LEU A 102 14.40 -9.10 -4.05
CA LEU A 102 14.64 -9.14 -2.60
C LEU A 102 16.08 -8.75 -2.26
N LYS A 103 17.03 -9.30 -3.00
CA LYS A 103 18.46 -8.97 -2.82
C LYS A 103 18.73 -7.50 -3.10
N MET A 104 18.13 -6.93 -4.15
CA MET A 104 18.24 -5.50 -4.45
C MET A 104 17.71 -4.64 -3.28
N LEU A 105 16.53 -4.95 -2.77
CA LEU A 105 15.92 -4.22 -1.65
C LEU A 105 16.74 -4.34 -0.36
N GLN A 106 17.25 -5.54 -0.06
CA GLN A 106 18.08 -5.76 1.13
C GLN A 106 19.44 -5.07 1.06
N ASN A 107 19.99 -4.90 -0.14
CA ASN A 107 21.28 -4.24 -0.37
C ASN A 107 21.16 -2.74 -0.62
N PHE A 108 19.95 -2.21 -0.66
CA PHE A 108 19.75 -0.77 -0.79
C PHE A 108 20.35 -0.05 0.43
N PRO A 109 21.02 1.12 0.26
CA PRO A 109 21.70 1.82 1.35
C PRO A 109 20.84 2.06 2.58
N GLN A 110 19.56 2.36 2.35
CA GLN A 110 18.56 2.43 3.41
C GLN A 110 17.58 1.27 3.21
N ARG A 111 17.59 0.34 4.15
CA ARG A 111 16.71 -0.83 4.05
C ARG A 111 15.25 -0.42 4.09
N PRO A 112 14.38 -1.05 3.30
CA PRO A 112 12.93 -0.84 3.41
C PRO A 112 12.43 -1.12 4.83
N THR A 113 11.46 -0.36 5.26
CA THR A 113 10.73 -0.62 6.51
C THR A 113 9.89 -1.88 6.40
N VAL A 114 9.30 -2.08 5.22
CA VAL A 114 8.45 -3.24 4.90
C VAL A 114 8.73 -3.71 3.49
N ILE A 115 8.77 -5.02 3.29
CA ILE A 115 8.78 -5.66 1.97
C ILE A 115 7.54 -6.54 1.88
N ILE A 116 6.79 -6.39 0.79
CA ILE A 116 5.58 -7.17 0.52
C ILE A 116 5.80 -8.02 -0.73
N ASP A 117 5.50 -9.31 -0.63
CA ASP A 117 5.34 -10.18 -1.80
C ASP A 117 3.91 -10.03 -2.31
N SER A 118 3.75 -9.43 -3.48
CA SER A 118 2.44 -9.22 -4.11
C SER A 118 1.93 -10.45 -4.89
N GLY A 119 2.70 -11.54 -4.86
CA GLY A 119 2.44 -12.74 -5.66
C GLY A 119 3.13 -12.70 -7.02
N GLY A 120 3.01 -11.61 -7.75
CA GLY A 120 3.66 -11.40 -9.06
C GLY A 120 5.00 -10.68 -9.00
N GLY A 121 5.37 -10.08 -7.86
CA GLY A 121 6.59 -9.31 -7.69
C GLY A 121 6.81 -8.93 -6.24
N LEU A 122 7.71 -7.98 -5.99
CA LEU A 122 7.97 -7.45 -4.64
C LEU A 122 7.74 -5.95 -4.59
N GLN A 123 7.28 -5.49 -3.44
CA GLN A 123 7.10 -4.08 -3.13
C GLN A 123 7.94 -3.71 -1.91
N GLY A 124 8.72 -2.64 -2.01
CA GLY A 124 9.47 -2.08 -0.90
C GLY A 124 8.86 -0.78 -0.41
N PHE A 125 8.78 -0.59 0.90
CA PHE A 125 8.21 0.60 1.54
C PHE A 125 9.18 1.18 2.56
N TRP A 126 9.38 2.50 2.51
CA TRP A 126 10.19 3.24 3.46
C TRP A 126 9.31 4.24 4.20
N ARG A 127 9.20 4.08 5.52
CA ARG A 127 8.52 5.05 6.38
C ARG A 127 9.41 6.27 6.58
N LEU A 128 8.91 7.44 6.22
CA LEU A 128 9.59 8.69 6.50
C LEU A 128 9.48 9.04 7.99
N LYS A 129 10.52 9.64 8.55
CA LYS A 129 10.47 10.22 9.89
C LYS A 129 9.51 11.40 9.89
N LEU A 130 8.90 11.72 11.05
CA LEU A 130 7.98 12.85 11.17
C LEU A 130 8.59 14.18 10.67
N SER A 131 9.89 14.39 10.91
CA SER A 131 10.61 15.58 10.42
C SER A 131 10.84 15.60 8.90
N GLU A 132 10.68 14.47 8.24
CA GLU A 132 10.90 14.29 6.80
C GLU A 132 9.59 14.18 6.02
N GLU A 133 8.44 14.12 6.71
CA GLU A 133 7.12 14.10 6.07
C GLU A 133 6.89 15.39 5.30
N LEU A 134 6.44 15.24 4.05
CA LEU A 134 6.15 16.36 3.18
C LEU A 134 4.64 16.53 3.02
N ILE A 135 4.13 17.68 3.42
CA ILE A 135 2.77 18.08 3.09
C ILE A 135 2.73 18.38 1.60
N VAL A 136 1.81 17.75 0.88
CA VAL A 136 1.74 17.83 -0.58
C VAL A 136 1.31 19.23 -1.05
N GLU A 137 0.39 19.87 -0.32
CA GLU A 137 -0.08 21.20 -0.64
C GLU A 137 1.06 22.23 -0.67
N GLY A 138 1.26 22.89 -1.80
CA GLY A 138 2.34 23.83 -2.02
C GLY A 138 3.71 23.21 -2.30
N ASN A 139 3.85 21.89 -2.26
CA ASN A 139 5.11 21.17 -2.45
C ASN A 139 5.07 20.13 -3.59
N LEU A 140 4.01 20.09 -4.39
CA LEU A 140 3.80 19.05 -5.39
C LEU A 140 4.96 18.95 -6.39
N GLU A 141 5.45 20.07 -6.92
CA GLU A 141 6.58 20.10 -7.87
C GLU A 141 7.85 19.54 -7.24
N LYS A 142 8.11 19.89 -5.99
CA LYS A 142 9.27 19.44 -5.22
C LYS A 142 9.24 17.93 -4.98
N ILE A 143 8.04 17.40 -4.70
CA ILE A 143 7.82 15.97 -4.49
C ILE A 143 7.96 15.20 -5.81
N GLN A 144 7.45 15.75 -6.91
CA GLN A 144 7.56 15.11 -8.23
C GLN A 144 8.99 15.07 -8.78
N ALA A 145 9.87 15.95 -8.29
CA ALA A 145 11.28 15.97 -8.65
C ALA A 145 12.15 14.93 -7.90
N LEU A 146 11.58 14.30 -6.87
CA LEU A 146 12.24 13.24 -6.12
C LEU A 146 12.13 11.88 -6.84
#